data_d14b4845fdd4e60377c0d3b36a5a95c5
#
_entry.id   d14b4845fdd4e60377c0d3b36a5a95c5
#
_cell.length_a   1.000
_cell.length_b   1.000
_cell.length_c   1.000
_cell.angle_alpha   90.00
_cell.angle_beta   90.00
_cell.angle_gamma   90.00
#
_symmetry.space_group_name_H-M   'P 1'
#
loop_
_entity.id
_entity.type
_entity.pdbx_description
1 polymer ?
#
loop_
_entity_poly.entity_id
_entity_poly.type
_entity_poly.pdbx_seq_one_letter_code
_entity_poly.pdbx_strand_id
1 'polypeptide(L)'
;MRVSHFFFLVTLEITATNPCTAMSHLIEYEDANDEVRAVYDDIRATRKTEYINNFWKAIANHPPTLQRTWQNVKEVMTGPGELDPLTRELIYIAVSVTNGCQYCISSHTAAGRSKGMDDAIFGELMAIVATANATNRLANGYQIPVDEQFKL
;
A
#
# COMPACT_ATOMS: atom_id res chain seq x y z
N MET A 1 -49.86 24.72 36.49
CA MET A 1 -48.52 25.13 36.02
C MET A 1 -48.09 24.11 34.96
N ARG A 2 -48.11 24.49 33.67
CA ARG A 2 -47.66 23.67 32.56
C ARG A 2 -46.19 24.04 32.25
N VAL A 3 -45.26 23.11 32.43
CA VAL A 3 -43.85 23.30 32.08
C VAL A 3 -43.69 22.81 30.63
N SER A 4 -43.47 23.77 29.72
CA SER A 4 -43.21 23.52 28.32
C SER A 4 -41.74 23.17 28.14
N HIS A 5 -41.43 21.93 27.76
CA HIS A 5 -40.08 21.52 27.40
C HIS A 5 -39.85 21.84 25.91
N PHE A 6 -39.03 22.87 25.68
CA PHE A 6 -38.52 23.18 24.36
C PHE A 6 -37.31 22.30 24.08
N PHE A 7 -37.49 21.31 23.22
CA PHE A 7 -36.38 20.51 22.66
C PHE A 7 -35.73 21.34 21.56
N PHE A 8 -34.52 21.82 21.79
CA PHE A 8 -33.65 22.36 20.75
C PHE A 8 -33.01 21.20 20.02
N LEU A 9 -33.50 20.91 18.81
CA LEU A 9 -32.80 20.01 17.85
C LEU A 9 -31.60 20.76 17.29
N VAL A 10 -30.40 20.46 17.81
CA VAL A 10 -29.16 20.87 17.19
C VAL A 10 -28.91 19.90 16.05
N THR A 11 -29.24 20.30 14.82
CA THR A 11 -28.80 19.61 13.60
C THR A 11 -27.30 19.84 13.45
N LEU A 12 -26.51 18.82 13.78
CA LEU A 12 -25.06 18.79 13.48
C LEU A 12 -24.91 18.59 11.98
N GLU A 13 -24.73 19.66 11.23
CA GLU A 13 -24.27 19.55 9.85
C GLU A 13 -22.83 19.03 9.87
N ILE A 14 -22.69 17.74 9.59
CA ILE A 14 -21.37 17.15 9.30
C ILE A 14 -20.95 17.72 7.94
N THR A 15 -20.25 18.84 7.96
CA THR A 15 -19.55 19.34 6.78
C THR A 15 -18.55 18.29 6.35
N ALA A 16 -18.77 17.79 5.13
CA ALA A 16 -17.89 16.83 4.50
C ALA A 16 -16.43 17.28 4.60
N THR A 17 -15.64 16.39 5.15
CA THR A 17 -14.19 16.51 5.31
C THR A 17 -13.53 17.01 4.01
N ASN A 18 -12.65 17.99 4.15
CA ASN A 18 -11.74 18.44 3.10
C ASN A 18 -11.19 17.24 2.32
N PRO A 19 -11.26 17.23 0.99
CA PRO A 19 -10.48 16.30 0.21
C PRO A 19 -9.03 16.51 0.60
N CYS A 20 -8.35 15.44 1.03
CA CYS A 20 -6.92 15.45 1.25
C CYS A 20 -6.28 15.87 -0.09
N THR A 21 -5.98 17.16 -0.23
CA THR A 21 -5.26 17.68 -1.40
C THR A 21 -3.90 17.00 -1.39
N ALA A 22 -3.60 16.25 -2.45
CA ALA A 22 -2.30 15.60 -2.61
C ALA A 22 -1.20 16.65 -2.39
N MET A 23 -0.28 16.37 -1.47
CA MET A 23 0.81 17.30 -1.13
C MET A 23 1.85 17.43 -2.24
N SER A 24 1.84 16.53 -3.23
CA SER A 24 2.76 16.53 -4.36
C SER A 24 2.01 16.60 -5.68
N HIS A 25 2.56 17.36 -6.61
CA HIS A 25 2.09 17.38 -7.99
C HIS A 25 2.40 16.04 -8.65
N LEU A 26 1.45 15.52 -9.44
CA LEU A 26 1.66 14.31 -10.24
C LEU A 26 2.27 14.71 -11.58
N ILE A 27 3.49 14.26 -11.85
CA ILE A 27 4.17 14.53 -13.13
C ILE A 27 3.59 13.54 -14.15
N GLU A 28 2.82 14.06 -15.12
CA GLU A 28 2.31 13.27 -16.24
C GLU A 28 3.46 12.97 -17.24
N TYR A 29 3.25 11.97 -18.10
CA TYR A 29 4.28 11.57 -19.07
C TYR A 29 4.69 12.71 -20.01
N GLU A 30 3.70 13.51 -20.44
CA GLU A 30 3.86 14.63 -21.34
C GLU A 30 4.70 15.77 -20.73
N ASP A 31 4.57 15.95 -19.41
CA ASP A 31 5.26 17.00 -18.64
C ASP A 31 6.60 16.55 -18.07
N ALA A 32 6.93 15.26 -18.21
CA ALA A 32 8.14 14.66 -17.66
C ALA A 32 9.39 15.08 -18.46
N ASN A 33 10.49 15.33 -17.74
CA ASN A 33 11.81 15.49 -18.38
C ASN A 33 12.35 14.13 -18.86
N ASP A 34 13.46 14.14 -19.59
CA ASP A 34 14.02 12.94 -20.20
C ASP A 34 14.43 11.87 -19.19
N GLU A 35 14.92 12.24 -18.00
CA GLU A 35 15.29 11.29 -16.94
C GLU A 35 14.05 10.55 -16.39
N VAL A 36 12.97 11.29 -16.16
CA VAL A 36 11.70 10.73 -15.68
C VAL A 36 11.05 9.88 -16.75
N ARG A 37 11.05 10.34 -18.03
CA ARG A 37 10.51 9.57 -19.17
C ARG A 37 11.22 8.25 -19.33
N ALA A 38 12.54 8.21 -19.24
CA ALA A 38 13.30 6.97 -19.33
C ALA A 38 12.85 5.93 -18.28
N VAL A 39 12.56 6.37 -17.04
CA VAL A 39 12.03 5.49 -16.01
C VAL A 39 10.59 5.04 -16.31
N TYR A 40 9.74 5.95 -16.79
CA TYR A 40 8.36 5.63 -17.16
C TYR A 40 8.30 4.63 -18.31
N ASP A 41 9.16 4.76 -19.31
CA ASP A 41 9.26 3.82 -20.43
C ASP A 41 9.70 2.44 -19.95
N ASP A 42 10.64 2.38 -19.02
CA ASP A 42 11.06 1.11 -18.41
C ASP A 42 9.93 0.48 -17.54
N ILE A 43 9.15 1.30 -16.83
CA ILE A 43 7.95 0.83 -16.10
C ILE A 43 6.93 0.23 -17.07
N ARG A 44 6.62 0.94 -18.17
CA ARG A 44 5.67 0.47 -19.19
C ARG A 44 6.12 -0.83 -19.83
N ALA A 45 7.37 -0.89 -20.24
CA ALA A 45 7.96 -2.08 -20.86
C ALA A 45 7.95 -3.28 -19.91
N THR A 46 8.36 -3.07 -18.66
CA THR A 46 8.43 -4.13 -17.63
C THR A 46 7.04 -4.68 -17.25
N ARG A 47 6.06 -3.77 -17.08
CA ARG A 47 4.70 -4.12 -16.66
C ARG A 47 3.76 -4.42 -17.83
N LYS A 48 4.20 -4.22 -19.07
CA LYS A 48 3.42 -4.40 -20.30
C LYS A 48 2.10 -3.60 -20.27
N THR A 49 2.18 -2.33 -19.92
CA THR A 49 1.05 -1.41 -19.80
C THR A 49 1.48 0.01 -20.14
N GLU A 50 0.57 0.80 -20.71
CA GLU A 50 0.79 2.24 -20.93
C GLU A 50 0.52 3.07 -19.67
N TYR A 51 -0.08 2.47 -18.62
CA TYR A 51 -0.47 3.18 -17.41
C TYR A 51 0.70 3.36 -16.45
N ILE A 52 0.92 4.61 -16.01
CA ILE A 52 1.84 4.95 -14.93
C ILE A 52 1.04 5.25 -13.65
N ASN A 53 1.29 4.49 -12.59
CA ASN A 53 0.61 4.68 -11.30
C ASN A 53 0.95 6.04 -10.67
N ASN A 54 0.00 6.63 -9.96
CA ASN A 54 0.17 7.91 -9.26
C ASN A 54 1.36 7.93 -8.29
N PHE A 55 1.70 6.80 -7.68
CA PHE A 55 2.90 6.67 -6.85
C PHE A 55 4.16 7.10 -7.61
N TRP A 56 4.36 6.59 -8.83
CA TRP A 56 5.51 6.93 -9.67
C TRP A 56 5.48 8.39 -10.11
N LYS A 57 4.30 8.89 -10.47
CA LYS A 57 4.11 10.30 -10.84
C LYS A 57 4.41 11.26 -9.68
N ALA A 58 4.04 10.88 -8.46
CA ALA A 58 4.30 11.69 -7.28
C ALA A 58 5.80 11.75 -6.93
N ILE A 59 6.51 10.62 -6.92
CA ILE A 59 7.95 10.60 -6.61
C ILE A 59 8.82 11.08 -7.77
N ALA A 60 8.27 11.26 -8.96
CA ALA A 60 8.94 11.86 -10.11
C ALA A 60 9.33 13.34 -9.90
N ASN A 61 8.75 14.00 -8.90
CA ASN A 61 9.21 15.32 -8.44
C ASN A 61 10.68 15.33 -7.98
N HIS A 62 11.24 14.14 -7.71
CA HIS A 62 12.66 13.95 -7.43
C HIS A 62 13.21 12.76 -8.22
N PRO A 63 13.69 12.98 -9.46
CA PRO A 63 14.11 11.93 -10.40
C PRO A 63 15.07 10.89 -9.81
N PRO A 64 16.09 11.26 -8.99
CA PRO A 64 16.96 10.26 -8.38
C PRO A 64 16.23 9.30 -7.42
N THR A 65 15.16 9.75 -6.73
CA THR A 65 14.34 8.88 -5.88
C THR A 65 13.48 7.96 -6.74
N LEU A 66 12.85 8.48 -7.79
CA LEU A 66 12.09 7.69 -8.75
C LEU A 66 12.95 6.54 -9.31
N GLN A 67 14.13 6.85 -9.81
CA GLN A 67 15.04 5.89 -10.43
C GLN A 67 15.44 4.76 -9.46
N ARG A 68 15.96 5.13 -8.28
CA ARG A 68 16.38 4.14 -7.27
C ARG A 68 15.22 3.27 -6.80
N THR A 69 14.06 3.89 -6.55
CA THR A 69 12.88 3.16 -6.08
C THR A 69 12.37 2.20 -7.14
N TRP A 70 12.32 2.64 -8.40
CA TRP A 70 11.89 1.77 -9.50
C TRP A 70 12.85 0.59 -9.70
N GLN A 71 14.15 0.85 -9.74
CA GLN A 71 15.16 -0.21 -9.89
C GLN A 71 15.02 -1.28 -8.81
N ASN A 72 14.90 -0.85 -7.54
CA ASN A 72 14.73 -1.78 -6.42
C ASN A 72 13.40 -2.58 -6.53
N VAL A 73 12.29 -1.91 -6.81
CA VAL A 73 10.98 -2.59 -6.96
C VAL A 73 10.99 -3.55 -8.15
N LYS A 74 11.56 -3.15 -9.28
CA LYS A 74 11.71 -3.99 -10.46
C LYS A 74 12.50 -5.26 -10.14
N GLU A 75 13.66 -5.13 -9.51
CA GLU A 75 14.51 -6.24 -9.12
C GLU A 75 13.78 -7.21 -8.18
N VAL A 76 13.21 -6.69 -7.09
CA VAL A 76 12.58 -7.51 -6.06
C VAL A 76 11.27 -8.15 -6.52
N MET A 77 10.45 -7.43 -7.28
CA MET A 77 9.10 -7.90 -7.63
C MET A 77 9.03 -8.64 -8.97
N THR A 78 10.00 -8.42 -9.87
CA THR A 78 9.98 -9.03 -11.22
C THR A 78 11.24 -9.80 -11.57
N GLY A 79 12.32 -9.65 -10.79
CA GLY A 79 13.57 -10.39 -11.00
C GLY A 79 13.45 -11.88 -10.67
N PRO A 80 14.43 -12.68 -11.06
CA PRO A 80 14.49 -14.10 -10.71
C PRO A 80 14.56 -14.29 -9.20
N GLY A 81 14.03 -15.41 -8.70
CA GLY A 81 14.04 -15.73 -7.25
C GLY A 81 13.17 -16.94 -6.96
N GLU A 82 13.24 -17.43 -5.73
CA GLU A 82 12.55 -18.65 -5.28
C GLU A 82 11.05 -18.42 -4.98
N LEU A 83 10.65 -17.18 -4.66
CA LEU A 83 9.25 -16.86 -4.43
C LEU A 83 8.54 -16.59 -5.76
N ASP A 84 7.42 -17.27 -5.98
CA ASP A 84 6.57 -17.02 -7.13
C ASP A 84 5.93 -15.63 -7.12
N PRO A 85 5.47 -15.12 -8.28
CA PRO A 85 4.95 -13.76 -8.38
C PRO A 85 3.72 -13.46 -7.50
N LEU A 86 2.85 -14.44 -7.24
CA LEU A 86 1.70 -14.26 -6.36
C LEU A 86 2.14 -14.14 -4.90
N THR A 87 3.01 -15.02 -4.45
CA THR A 87 3.56 -14.98 -3.09
C THR A 87 4.23 -13.64 -2.78
N ARG A 88 4.97 -13.05 -3.73
CA ARG A 88 5.55 -11.70 -3.55
C ARG A 88 4.49 -10.64 -3.32
N GLU A 89 3.37 -10.68 -4.06
CA GLU A 89 2.26 -9.74 -3.83
C GLU A 89 1.58 -9.97 -2.48
N LEU A 90 1.35 -11.22 -2.06
CA LEU A 90 0.75 -11.53 -0.76
C LEU A 90 1.59 -10.99 0.40
N ILE A 91 2.91 -11.17 0.34
CA ILE A 91 3.85 -10.61 1.32
C ILE A 91 3.77 -9.08 1.33
N TYR A 92 3.75 -8.45 0.16
CA TYR A 92 3.67 -6.99 0.05
C TYR A 92 2.36 -6.45 0.63
N ILE A 93 1.23 -7.11 0.34
CA ILE A 93 -0.08 -6.77 0.91
C ILE A 93 -0.04 -6.89 2.45
N ALA A 94 0.49 -7.99 2.99
CA ALA A 94 0.58 -8.23 4.43
C ALA A 94 1.35 -7.10 5.15
N VAL A 95 2.51 -6.71 4.61
CA VAL A 95 3.32 -5.60 5.13
C VAL A 95 2.57 -4.28 5.01
N SER A 96 1.89 -4.05 3.88
CA SER A 96 1.15 -2.81 3.63
C SER A 96 -0.05 -2.65 4.57
N VAL A 97 -0.77 -3.75 4.86
CA VAL A 97 -1.88 -3.76 5.83
C VAL A 97 -1.36 -3.43 7.23
N THR A 98 -0.26 -4.06 7.64
CA THR A 98 0.36 -3.83 8.95
C THR A 98 0.83 -2.38 9.12
N ASN A 99 1.37 -1.78 8.05
CA ASN A 99 1.85 -0.39 8.03
C ASN A 99 0.75 0.65 7.74
N GLY A 100 -0.49 0.23 7.42
CA GLY A 100 -1.59 1.14 7.12
C GLY A 100 -1.45 1.91 5.80
N CYS A 101 -0.71 1.39 4.81
CA CYS A 101 -0.54 2.04 3.51
C CYS A 101 -1.72 1.72 2.58
N GLN A 102 -2.78 2.52 2.62
CA GLN A 102 -3.97 2.30 1.80
C GLN A 102 -3.67 2.23 0.30
N TYR A 103 -2.79 3.09 -0.21
CA TYR A 103 -2.38 3.07 -1.61
C TYR A 103 -1.72 1.74 -2.00
N CYS A 104 -0.78 1.28 -1.16
CA CYS A 104 -0.05 0.03 -1.41
C CYS A 104 -0.97 -1.19 -1.32
N ILE A 105 -1.89 -1.22 -0.33
CA ILE A 105 -2.91 -2.27 -0.21
C ILE A 105 -3.70 -2.37 -1.51
N SER A 106 -4.26 -1.25 -2.00
CA SER A 106 -5.09 -1.24 -3.20
C SER A 106 -4.31 -1.67 -4.45
N SER A 107 -3.10 -1.13 -4.66
CA SER A 107 -2.31 -1.41 -5.86
C SER A 107 -1.79 -2.86 -5.91
N HIS A 108 -1.31 -3.39 -4.78
CA HIS A 108 -0.81 -4.77 -4.70
C HIS A 108 -1.94 -5.80 -4.64
N THR A 109 -3.12 -5.46 -4.10
CA THR A 109 -4.31 -6.29 -4.23
C THR A 109 -4.72 -6.44 -5.70
N ALA A 110 -4.75 -5.35 -6.47
CA ALA A 110 -5.03 -5.43 -7.90
C ALA A 110 -3.99 -6.27 -8.65
N ALA A 111 -2.70 -6.13 -8.35
CA ALA A 111 -1.63 -6.94 -8.91
C ALA A 111 -1.74 -8.42 -8.50
N GLY A 112 -2.07 -8.72 -7.24
CA GLY A 112 -2.31 -10.08 -6.77
C GLY A 112 -3.49 -10.75 -7.49
N ARG A 113 -4.60 -10.00 -7.69
CA ARG A 113 -5.75 -10.47 -8.48
C ARG A 113 -5.35 -10.88 -9.89
N SER A 114 -4.53 -10.08 -10.57
CA SER A 114 -4.04 -10.40 -11.92
C SER A 114 -3.14 -11.64 -11.96
N LYS A 115 -2.61 -12.07 -10.81
CA LYS A 115 -1.75 -13.25 -10.63
C LYS A 115 -2.48 -14.46 -10.03
N GLY A 116 -3.82 -14.39 -9.93
CA GLY A 116 -4.66 -15.51 -9.50
C GLY A 116 -5.12 -15.47 -8.04
N MET A 117 -4.93 -14.37 -7.31
CA MET A 117 -5.51 -14.19 -5.98
C MET A 117 -7.03 -14.06 -6.09
N ASP A 118 -7.76 -15.02 -5.59
CA ASP A 118 -9.21 -14.97 -5.41
C ASP A 118 -9.64 -14.43 -4.04
N ASP A 119 -10.94 -14.41 -3.76
CA ASP A 119 -11.46 -13.92 -2.48
C ASP A 119 -11.13 -14.86 -1.32
N ALA A 120 -10.98 -16.15 -1.57
CA ALA A 120 -10.61 -17.11 -0.53
C ALA A 120 -9.16 -16.89 -0.09
N ILE A 121 -8.23 -16.77 -1.03
CA ILE A 121 -6.81 -16.46 -0.77
C ILE A 121 -6.68 -15.11 -0.05
N PHE A 122 -7.42 -14.08 -0.51
CA PHE A 122 -7.39 -12.77 0.14
C PHE A 122 -7.92 -12.84 1.57
N GLY A 123 -9.02 -13.56 1.81
CA GLY A 123 -9.59 -13.76 3.14
C GLY A 123 -8.63 -14.47 4.09
N GLU A 124 -7.98 -15.54 3.64
CA GLU A 124 -6.96 -16.26 4.41
C GLU A 124 -5.75 -15.36 4.73
N LEU A 125 -5.26 -14.61 3.75
CA LEU A 125 -4.19 -13.63 3.97
C LEU A 125 -4.57 -12.63 5.08
N MET A 126 -5.78 -12.08 5.06
CA MET A 126 -6.24 -11.13 6.09
C MET A 126 -6.35 -11.78 7.46
N ALA A 127 -6.77 -13.03 7.55
CA ALA A 127 -6.81 -13.77 8.81
C ALA A 127 -5.41 -13.99 9.40
N ILE A 128 -4.43 -14.33 8.56
CA ILE A 128 -3.02 -14.47 8.96
C ILE A 128 -2.47 -13.14 9.45
N VAL A 129 -2.67 -12.05 8.68
CA VAL A 129 -2.18 -10.71 9.05
C VAL A 129 -2.78 -10.24 10.38
N ALA A 130 -4.09 -10.43 10.58
CA ALA A 130 -4.76 -10.05 11.82
C ALA A 130 -4.19 -10.84 13.02
N THR A 131 -4.04 -12.15 12.87
CA THR A 131 -3.48 -13.03 13.90
C THR A 131 -2.05 -12.65 14.25
N ALA A 132 -1.20 -12.47 13.24
CA ALA A 132 0.20 -12.08 13.42
C ALA A 132 0.32 -10.74 14.14
N ASN A 133 -0.46 -9.72 13.73
CA ASN A 133 -0.46 -8.42 14.38
C ASN A 133 -0.90 -8.50 15.86
N ALA A 134 -1.89 -9.33 16.18
CA ALA A 134 -2.36 -9.54 17.56
C ALA A 134 -1.27 -10.22 18.41
N THR A 135 -0.72 -11.34 17.94
CA THR A 135 0.31 -12.10 18.68
C THR A 135 1.60 -11.32 18.84
N ASN A 136 2.02 -10.55 17.85
CA ASN A 136 3.21 -9.69 17.95
C ASN A 136 3.03 -8.61 19.04
N ARG A 137 1.83 -8.03 19.17
CA ARG A 137 1.55 -7.08 20.26
C ARG A 137 1.58 -7.73 21.63
N LEU A 138 1.05 -8.96 21.76
CA LEU A 138 1.12 -9.72 23.00
C LEU A 138 2.56 -10.06 23.35
N ALA A 139 3.33 -10.59 22.41
CA ALA A 139 4.74 -10.93 22.63
C ALA A 139 5.58 -9.70 23.08
N ASN A 140 5.39 -8.57 22.42
CA ASN A 140 6.05 -7.34 22.79
C ASN A 140 5.57 -6.78 24.14
N GLY A 141 4.25 -6.80 24.40
CA GLY A 141 3.68 -6.28 25.64
C GLY A 141 4.08 -7.09 26.87
N TYR A 142 4.15 -8.40 26.74
CA TYR A 142 4.66 -9.28 27.80
C TYR A 142 6.18 -9.38 27.85
N GLN A 143 6.90 -8.79 26.89
CA GLN A 143 8.37 -8.87 26.78
C GLN A 143 8.86 -10.32 26.82
N ILE A 144 8.20 -11.21 26.07
CA ILE A 144 8.47 -12.65 26.09
C ILE A 144 9.92 -12.91 25.65
N PRO A 145 10.75 -13.60 26.47
CA PRO A 145 12.11 -13.95 26.06
C PRO A 145 12.07 -14.98 24.93
N VAL A 146 13.03 -14.89 24.01
CA VAL A 146 13.18 -15.88 22.92
C VAL A 146 13.65 -17.21 23.50
N ASP A 147 12.94 -18.27 23.14
CA ASP A 147 13.27 -19.65 23.56
C ASP A 147 14.65 -20.04 23.01
N GLU A 148 15.42 -20.82 23.80
CA GLU A 148 16.78 -21.23 23.43
C GLU A 148 16.83 -21.94 22.07
N GLN A 149 15.81 -22.78 21.78
CA GLN A 149 15.72 -23.51 20.50
C GLN A 149 15.50 -22.64 19.26
N PHE A 150 15.13 -21.38 19.42
CA PHE A 150 14.92 -20.41 18.31
C PHE A 150 16.08 -19.43 18.14
N LYS A 151 17.10 -19.50 19.01
CA LYS A 151 18.31 -18.69 18.88
C LYS A 151 19.17 -19.25 17.75
N LEU A 152 19.49 -18.41 16.76
CA LEU A 152 20.34 -18.73 15.60
C LEU A 152 21.81 -18.58 15.96
#